data_03edf42208aee6d30b3ac0d5cd43fd08
#
_entry.id   03edf42208aee6d30b3ac0d5cd43fd08
#
_cell.length_a   1.000
_cell.length_b   1.000
_cell.length_c   1.000
_cell.angle_alpha   90.00
_cell.angle_beta   90.00
_cell.angle_gamma   90.00
#
_symmetry.space_group_name_H-M   'P 1'
#
loop_
_entity.id
_entity.type
_entity.pdbx_description
1 polymer ?
#
loop_
_entity_poly.entity_id
_entity_poly.type
_entity_poly.pdbx_seq_one_letter_code
_entity_poly.pdbx_strand_id
1 'polypeptide(L)'
;MKNYFLTLVLLVCISTIAQNKYPKDYFRSPLNIPLKLSGTFGELRNNHFHAGIDIKTNKRVGLPVYATADGYVSRIKVAIWGYGKVLYVRHNNGFTSVYAHLSRFEKSIQKYVKNIQYEKESYETGNIYPEDGEIFVKKGDIIAYSGRTGGFVAPHLHYEIRDTETEHIINPLFFGLKVNDSIAPKIKRIMVYPIEIGSRVNRSIKKQSLGIKRDSLNAYRTNRISASGKIGFGLNVYDLLGKEFNKNGVFSIEMLVNGKRHYFHNLETFSFAESKYINLLIDYPYYKTYKNRIQKTFKENANKLSIYKDLIYDGIIDIKQGLNYRVEIIVKDFIGNTSSIKIPIIGVRSESLVYQQQDTTNYKIVKNKFHKFSKKGVTIAFPKNTFYEDIYLNFSVNDKQVNIHKPTIPLNKSFTISFDSTMYKKTELDKIYIANTNNKKYPYYQNTRKKLDKIYTTTKTLGNYSLLIE
;
A
#
# COMPACT_ATOMS: atom_id res chain seq x y z
N MET A 1 -37.92 -0.20 70.30
CA MET A 1 -36.61 -0.74 69.88
C MET A 1 -36.61 -0.77 68.37
N LYS A 2 -35.84 0.12 67.71
CA LYS A 2 -35.74 0.19 66.25
C LYS A 2 -34.45 -0.52 65.84
N ASN A 3 -34.59 -1.64 65.14
CA ASN A 3 -33.45 -2.34 64.56
C ASN A 3 -33.01 -1.65 63.28
N TYR A 4 -31.79 -1.08 63.30
CA TYR A 4 -31.12 -0.58 62.09
C TYR A 4 -30.36 -1.73 61.42
N PHE A 5 -30.82 -2.16 60.26
CA PHE A 5 -30.14 -3.11 59.38
C PHE A 5 -29.07 -2.32 58.60
N LEU A 6 -27.79 -2.52 58.96
CA LEU A 6 -26.67 -1.92 58.28
C LEU A 6 -26.30 -2.78 57.07
N THR A 7 -26.73 -2.35 55.87
CA THR A 7 -26.35 -2.99 54.61
C THR A 7 -24.97 -2.53 54.20
N LEU A 8 -23.98 -3.41 54.39
CA LEU A 8 -22.61 -3.17 53.90
C LEU A 8 -22.56 -3.41 52.40
N VAL A 9 -22.52 -2.37 51.60
CA VAL A 9 -22.31 -2.47 50.12
C VAL A 9 -20.82 -2.63 49.87
N LEU A 10 -20.40 -3.85 49.51
CA LEU A 10 -19.04 -4.15 49.07
C LEU A 10 -18.83 -3.62 47.68
N LEU A 11 -18.22 -2.44 47.52
CA LEU A 11 -17.76 -1.93 46.26
C LEU A 11 -16.53 -2.76 45.82
N VAL A 12 -16.76 -3.75 44.98
CA VAL A 12 -15.69 -4.45 44.25
C VAL A 12 -15.21 -3.51 43.13
N CYS A 13 -14.13 -2.79 43.38
CA CYS A 13 -13.38 -2.10 42.36
C CYS A 13 -12.76 -3.13 41.40
N ILE A 14 -13.45 -3.47 40.33
CA ILE A 14 -12.87 -4.19 39.19
C ILE A 14 -11.90 -3.20 38.53
N SER A 15 -10.63 -3.27 38.93
CA SER A 15 -9.56 -2.62 38.20
C SER A 15 -9.50 -3.28 36.80
N THR A 16 -10.18 -2.71 35.82
CA THR A 16 -9.90 -3.04 34.42
C THR A 16 -8.48 -2.60 34.15
N ILE A 17 -7.53 -3.54 34.29
CA ILE A 17 -6.19 -3.36 33.74
C ILE A 17 -6.42 -3.15 32.25
N ALA A 18 -6.28 -1.91 31.78
CA ALA A 18 -6.30 -1.61 30.36
C ALA A 18 -5.18 -2.45 29.72
N GLN A 19 -5.56 -3.58 29.15
CA GLN A 19 -4.64 -4.49 28.51
C GLN A 19 -3.94 -3.70 27.41
N ASN A 20 -2.64 -3.51 27.53
CA ASN A 20 -1.85 -2.78 26.53
C ASN A 20 -2.12 -3.42 25.18
N LYS A 21 -2.76 -2.69 24.27
CA LYS A 21 -3.19 -3.16 22.94
C LYS A 21 -2.07 -3.93 22.22
N TYR A 22 -0.82 -3.54 22.46
CA TYR A 22 0.38 -4.17 21.90
C TYR A 22 1.41 -4.42 23.01
N PRO A 23 1.60 -5.67 23.47
CA PRO A 23 2.51 -6.00 24.55
C PRO A 23 3.98 -5.83 24.11
N LYS A 24 4.71 -4.91 24.74
CA LYS A 24 6.07 -4.52 24.32
C LYS A 24 7.15 -5.53 24.69
N ASP A 25 6.96 -6.33 25.73
CA ASP A 25 7.97 -7.27 26.24
C ASP A 25 7.70 -8.73 25.87
N TYR A 26 6.60 -8.97 25.16
CA TYR A 26 6.20 -10.31 24.77
C TYR A 26 7.09 -10.89 23.66
N PHE A 27 7.35 -10.09 22.62
CA PHE A 27 8.14 -10.52 21.48
C PHE A 27 9.60 -10.10 21.60
N ARG A 28 10.53 -11.03 21.31
CA ARG A 28 11.94 -10.70 21.12
C ARG A 28 12.21 -10.32 19.64
N SER A 29 13.42 -9.80 19.37
CA SER A 29 13.90 -9.66 17.99
C SER A 29 13.99 -11.03 17.29
N PRO A 30 13.56 -11.15 16.02
CA PRO A 30 13.72 -12.38 15.23
C PRO A 30 15.17 -12.70 14.85
N LEU A 31 16.09 -11.73 15.00
CA LEU A 31 17.53 -11.90 14.73
C LEU A 31 18.35 -11.43 15.94
N ASN A 32 19.51 -12.06 16.16
CA ASN A 32 20.48 -11.67 17.19
C ASN A 32 21.49 -10.64 16.68
N ILE A 33 21.01 -9.64 15.94
CA ILE A 33 21.80 -8.49 15.46
C ILE A 33 20.99 -7.21 15.70
N PRO A 34 21.63 -6.03 15.79
CA PRO A 34 20.92 -4.77 15.85
C PRO A 34 19.97 -4.59 14.66
N LEU A 35 18.73 -4.19 14.95
CA LEU A 35 17.72 -4.01 13.90
C LEU A 35 18.05 -2.78 13.05
N LYS A 36 18.46 -3.03 11.82
CA LYS A 36 18.62 -2.03 10.75
C LYS A 36 17.61 -2.37 9.67
N LEU A 37 16.73 -1.43 9.35
CA LEU A 37 15.68 -1.68 8.37
C LEU A 37 16.08 -1.25 6.96
N SER A 38 15.66 -2.01 5.97
CA SER A 38 15.68 -1.66 4.55
C SER A 38 14.29 -1.35 4.00
N GLY A 39 13.26 -1.62 4.76
CA GLY A 39 11.86 -1.30 4.48
C GLY A 39 11.07 -1.18 5.78
N THR A 40 10.28 -0.12 5.92
CA THR A 40 9.40 0.11 7.08
C THR A 40 7.99 -0.40 6.79
N PHE A 41 7.24 -0.64 7.88
CA PHE A 41 5.81 -0.99 7.80
C PHE A 41 5.02 0.11 7.10
N GLY A 42 4.09 -0.28 6.23
CA GLY A 42 3.24 0.66 5.51
C GLY A 42 3.95 1.46 4.41
N GLU A 43 5.23 1.17 4.11
CA GLU A 43 5.92 1.80 2.99
C GLU A 43 5.14 1.61 1.68
N LEU A 44 5.03 2.68 0.89
CA LEU A 44 4.28 2.67 -0.35
C LEU A 44 4.98 1.82 -1.41
N ARG A 45 4.44 0.65 -1.73
CA ARG A 45 4.90 -0.24 -2.81
C ARG A 45 3.99 -0.09 -4.04
N ASN A 46 4.21 -0.88 -5.08
CA ASN A 46 3.34 -0.89 -6.26
C ASN A 46 2.02 -1.60 -5.93
N ASN A 47 0.91 -0.85 -5.91
CA ASN A 47 -0.45 -1.34 -5.65
C ASN A 47 -0.70 -1.94 -4.25
N HIS A 48 0.23 -1.81 -3.31
CA HIS A 48 0.08 -2.29 -1.94
C HIS A 48 0.99 -1.55 -0.97
N PHE A 49 0.69 -1.63 0.33
CA PHE A 49 1.58 -1.25 1.40
C PHE A 49 2.53 -2.39 1.75
N HIS A 50 3.72 -2.08 2.21
CA HIS A 50 4.63 -3.04 2.79
C HIS A 50 4.03 -3.63 4.08
N ALA A 51 3.88 -4.95 4.11
CA ALA A 51 3.12 -5.64 5.16
C ALA A 51 3.89 -5.86 6.48
N GLY A 52 5.18 -5.57 6.51
CA GLY A 52 6.03 -5.82 7.67
C GLY A 52 7.20 -4.85 7.73
N ILE A 53 8.27 -5.31 8.34
CA ILE A 53 9.57 -4.65 8.33
C ILE A 53 10.58 -5.56 7.63
N ASP A 54 11.45 -4.96 6.81
CA ASP A 54 12.56 -5.67 6.17
C ASP A 54 13.83 -5.43 6.98
N ILE A 55 14.33 -6.47 7.65
CA ILE A 55 15.50 -6.40 8.53
C ILE A 55 16.75 -6.79 7.74
N LYS A 56 17.73 -5.90 7.65
CA LYS A 56 19.03 -6.15 7.00
C LYS A 56 19.78 -7.27 7.71
N THR A 57 20.33 -8.20 6.93
CA THR A 57 21.13 -9.33 7.41
C THR A 57 22.62 -9.15 7.17
N ASN A 58 23.10 -7.89 7.12
CA ASN A 58 24.48 -7.54 6.81
C ASN A 58 24.99 -8.16 5.48
N LYS A 59 24.10 -8.20 4.48
CA LYS A 59 24.33 -8.82 3.14
C LYS A 59 24.59 -10.34 3.19
N ARG A 60 24.27 -11.01 4.31
CA ARG A 60 24.48 -12.46 4.48
C ARG A 60 23.18 -13.24 4.37
N VAL A 61 23.24 -14.41 3.77
CA VAL A 61 22.23 -15.46 3.79
C VAL A 61 22.59 -16.44 4.90
N GLY A 62 21.61 -17.05 5.55
CA GLY A 62 21.82 -18.12 6.52
C GLY A 62 22.01 -17.67 7.97
N LEU A 63 21.68 -16.42 8.33
CA LEU A 63 21.62 -16.04 9.74
C LEU A 63 20.47 -16.79 10.43
N PRO A 64 20.67 -17.33 11.65
CA PRO A 64 19.61 -17.94 12.41
C PRO A 64 18.43 -16.98 12.62
N VAL A 65 17.22 -17.45 12.36
CA VAL A 65 15.96 -16.77 12.61
C VAL A 65 15.28 -17.45 13.79
N TYR A 66 14.93 -16.67 14.78
CA TYR A 66 14.42 -17.16 16.06
C TYR A 66 12.92 -16.94 16.19
N ALA A 67 12.21 -17.89 16.79
CA ALA A 67 10.85 -17.70 17.25
C ALA A 67 10.79 -16.50 18.21
N THR A 68 9.94 -15.53 17.90
CA THR A 68 9.89 -14.28 18.67
C THR A 68 9.14 -14.41 19.98
N ALA A 69 8.28 -15.43 20.12
CA ALA A 69 7.57 -15.83 21.33
C ALA A 69 7.20 -17.32 21.25
N ASP A 70 6.74 -17.89 22.35
CA ASP A 70 6.20 -19.25 22.38
C ASP A 70 4.98 -19.36 21.49
N GLY A 71 4.81 -20.52 20.83
CA GLY A 71 3.67 -20.77 19.96
C GLY A 71 3.84 -22.04 19.15
N TYR A 72 3.06 -22.16 18.08
CA TYR A 72 3.17 -23.27 17.14
C TYR A 72 3.11 -22.79 15.69
N VAL A 73 3.72 -23.56 14.80
CA VAL A 73 3.71 -23.27 13.36
C VAL A 73 2.31 -23.53 12.82
N SER A 74 1.61 -22.47 12.44
CA SER A 74 0.23 -22.55 11.93
C SER A 74 0.13 -22.58 10.41
N ARG A 75 1.18 -22.10 9.71
CA ARG A 75 1.20 -22.13 8.24
C ARG A 75 2.64 -22.08 7.72
N ILE A 76 2.91 -22.85 6.68
CA ILE A 76 4.18 -22.84 5.94
C ILE A 76 3.86 -22.70 4.45
N LYS A 77 4.71 -21.98 3.71
CA LYS A 77 4.60 -21.92 2.25
C LYS A 77 5.97 -21.84 1.60
N VAL A 78 6.11 -22.54 0.48
CA VAL A 78 7.25 -22.40 -0.42
C VAL A 78 6.72 -21.96 -1.79
N ALA A 79 7.23 -20.85 -2.30
CA ALA A 79 6.88 -20.27 -3.59
C ALA A 79 8.12 -19.68 -4.27
N ILE A 80 8.10 -19.59 -5.59
CA ILE A 80 9.18 -18.97 -6.38
C ILE A 80 9.15 -17.45 -6.18
N TRP A 81 7.96 -16.86 -6.09
CA TRP A 81 7.74 -15.40 -6.00
C TRP A 81 7.09 -14.99 -4.68
N GLY A 82 7.06 -13.69 -4.45
CA GLY A 82 6.44 -13.09 -3.27
C GLY A 82 7.25 -13.36 -1.99
N TYR A 83 6.65 -13.97 -0.98
CA TYR A 83 7.35 -14.29 0.28
C TYR A 83 8.42 -15.39 0.15
N GLY A 84 8.46 -16.13 -0.97
CA GLY A 84 9.38 -17.23 -1.14
C GLY A 84 9.09 -18.35 -0.14
N LYS A 85 10.09 -18.70 0.68
CA LYS A 85 9.92 -19.57 1.85
C LYS A 85 9.46 -18.73 3.02
N VAL A 86 8.30 -19.06 3.58
CA VAL A 86 7.68 -18.31 4.68
C VAL A 86 7.12 -19.23 5.74
N LEU A 87 7.27 -18.81 7.00
CA LEU A 87 6.81 -19.50 8.19
C LEU A 87 5.90 -18.58 8.99
N TYR A 88 4.79 -19.11 9.49
CA TYR A 88 3.84 -18.41 10.36
C TYR A 88 3.79 -19.13 11.70
N VAL A 89 3.95 -18.38 12.78
CA VAL A 89 3.86 -18.90 14.13
C VAL A 89 2.72 -18.21 14.86
N ARG A 90 1.73 -18.99 15.31
CA ARG A 90 0.60 -18.52 16.10
C ARG A 90 0.98 -18.54 17.58
N HIS A 91 0.70 -17.45 18.28
CA HIS A 91 1.01 -17.25 19.70
C HIS A 91 -0.25 -17.22 20.56
N ASN A 92 -0.11 -17.60 21.84
CA ASN A 92 -1.25 -17.67 22.78
C ASN A 92 -1.87 -16.30 23.11
N ASN A 93 -1.20 -15.21 22.76
CA ASN A 93 -1.67 -13.85 23.03
C ASN A 93 -2.55 -13.25 21.90
N GLY A 94 -3.01 -14.06 20.95
CA GLY A 94 -3.88 -13.64 19.86
C GLY A 94 -3.14 -13.01 18.66
N PHE A 95 -1.81 -13.07 18.61
CA PHE A 95 -1.03 -12.61 17.48
C PHE A 95 -0.34 -13.75 16.72
N THR A 96 -0.04 -13.51 15.45
CA THR A 96 0.73 -14.41 14.58
C THR A 96 1.95 -13.68 14.06
N SER A 97 3.14 -14.23 14.25
CA SER A 97 4.36 -13.72 13.63
C SER A 97 4.63 -14.41 12.29
N VAL A 98 5.18 -13.66 11.33
CA VAL A 98 5.47 -14.14 9.97
C VAL A 98 6.93 -13.85 9.64
N TYR A 99 7.63 -14.86 9.12
CA TYR A 99 9.04 -14.81 8.76
C TYR A 99 9.20 -15.22 7.31
N ALA A 100 9.60 -14.30 6.45
CA ALA A 100 9.65 -14.56 5.02
C ALA A 100 11.05 -14.35 4.40
N HIS A 101 11.18 -14.68 3.11
CA HIS A 101 12.41 -14.70 2.31
C HIS A 101 13.49 -15.63 2.85
N LEU A 102 13.07 -16.69 3.57
CA LEU A 102 13.95 -17.64 4.23
C LEU A 102 14.77 -18.44 3.21
N SER A 103 16.02 -18.77 3.55
CA SER A 103 16.85 -19.68 2.75
C SER A 103 16.47 -21.14 2.97
N ARG A 104 16.23 -21.51 4.24
CA ARG A 104 15.78 -22.83 4.67
C ARG A 104 15.07 -22.73 6.00
N PHE A 105 14.30 -23.74 6.34
CA PHE A 105 13.71 -23.92 7.66
C PHE A 105 14.70 -24.63 8.61
N GLU A 106 14.38 -24.68 9.88
CA GLU A 106 15.04 -25.58 10.85
C GLU A 106 14.89 -27.05 10.37
N LYS A 107 15.75 -27.93 10.85
CA LYS A 107 15.91 -29.30 10.31
C LYS A 107 14.60 -30.11 10.35
N SER A 108 13.86 -30.06 11.43
CA SER A 108 12.59 -30.82 11.59
C SER A 108 11.52 -30.26 10.65
N ILE A 109 11.33 -28.94 10.65
CA ILE A 109 10.39 -28.23 9.77
C ILE A 109 10.78 -28.43 8.28
N GLN A 110 12.08 -28.41 7.98
CA GLN A 110 12.57 -28.64 6.63
C GLN A 110 12.27 -30.07 6.15
N LYS A 111 12.39 -31.08 7.02
CA LYS A 111 12.02 -32.48 6.71
C LYS A 111 10.53 -32.58 6.43
N TYR A 112 9.69 -31.98 7.27
CA TYR A 112 8.25 -31.92 7.09
C TYR A 112 7.85 -31.34 5.73
N VAL A 113 8.41 -30.18 5.38
CA VAL A 113 8.15 -29.52 4.10
C VAL A 113 8.62 -30.34 2.90
N LYS A 114 9.81 -30.98 3.02
CA LYS A 114 10.36 -31.84 1.94
C LYS A 114 9.47 -33.03 1.64
N ASN A 115 8.93 -33.70 2.65
CA ASN A 115 8.02 -34.82 2.46
C ASN A 115 6.83 -34.39 1.58
N ILE A 116 6.21 -33.24 1.89
CA ILE A 116 5.08 -32.69 1.13
C ILE A 116 5.50 -32.28 -0.30
N GLN A 117 6.72 -31.76 -0.49
CA GLN A 117 7.25 -31.44 -1.81
C GLN A 117 7.43 -32.71 -2.68
N TYR A 118 7.91 -33.80 -2.08
CA TYR A 118 8.05 -35.09 -2.77
C TYR A 118 6.69 -35.73 -3.10
N GLU A 119 5.74 -35.72 -2.14
CA GLU A 119 4.38 -36.22 -2.39
C GLU A 119 3.66 -35.45 -3.51
N LYS A 120 3.92 -34.14 -3.62
CA LYS A 120 3.35 -33.28 -4.66
C LYS A 120 4.15 -33.21 -5.94
N GLU A 121 5.32 -33.83 -5.98
CA GLU A 121 6.30 -33.72 -7.09
C GLU A 121 6.53 -32.26 -7.51
N SER A 122 6.55 -31.33 -6.55
CA SER A 122 6.59 -29.90 -6.81
C SER A 122 7.47 -29.17 -5.80
N TYR A 123 8.29 -28.22 -6.30
CA TYR A 123 9.01 -27.30 -5.45
C TYR A 123 8.06 -26.35 -4.67
N GLU A 124 7.00 -25.87 -5.33
CA GLU A 124 6.00 -25.01 -4.70
C GLU A 124 4.97 -25.86 -3.95
N THR A 125 4.80 -25.56 -2.67
CA THR A 125 3.91 -26.35 -1.80
C THR A 125 2.46 -25.85 -1.78
N GLY A 126 2.22 -24.61 -2.22
CA GLY A 126 1.01 -23.90 -1.78
C GLY A 126 1.08 -23.62 -0.28
N ASN A 127 -0.07 -23.37 0.35
CA ASN A 127 -0.12 -23.27 1.80
C ASN A 127 -0.17 -24.67 2.42
N ILE A 128 0.65 -24.92 3.40
CA ILE A 128 0.65 -26.08 4.28
C ILE A 128 0.15 -25.60 5.64
N TYR A 129 -0.78 -26.32 6.23
CA TYR A 129 -1.34 -26.03 7.55
C TYR A 129 -1.08 -27.27 8.44
N PRO A 130 -0.01 -27.27 9.24
CA PRO A 130 0.16 -28.28 10.29
C PRO A 130 -1.01 -28.24 11.25
N GLU A 131 -1.30 -29.36 11.92
CA GLU A 131 -2.31 -29.37 13.00
C GLU A 131 -1.89 -28.45 14.16
N ASP A 132 -2.88 -27.91 14.86
CA ASP A 132 -2.62 -26.99 15.97
C ASP A 132 -1.77 -27.69 17.05
N GLY A 133 -0.58 -27.15 17.29
CA GLY A 133 0.39 -27.73 18.23
C GLY A 133 1.28 -28.85 17.69
N GLU A 134 1.13 -29.28 16.44
CA GLU A 134 1.97 -30.33 15.81
C GLU A 134 3.45 -29.94 15.79
N ILE A 135 3.74 -28.67 15.48
CA ILE A 135 5.11 -28.13 15.47
C ILE A 135 5.19 -26.97 16.48
N PHE A 136 5.53 -27.31 17.72
CA PHE A 136 5.68 -26.34 18.80
C PHE A 136 7.05 -25.67 18.75
N VAL A 137 7.10 -24.37 19.11
CA VAL A 137 8.34 -23.59 19.19
C VAL A 137 8.34 -22.73 20.46
N LYS A 138 9.49 -22.64 21.13
CA LYS A 138 9.71 -21.77 22.28
C LYS A 138 10.36 -20.47 21.84
N LYS A 139 10.10 -19.40 22.56
CA LYS A 139 10.75 -18.09 22.38
C LYS A 139 12.27 -18.26 22.39
N GLY A 140 12.91 -17.95 21.28
CA GLY A 140 14.35 -18.09 21.12
C GLY A 140 14.81 -19.36 20.42
N ASP A 141 13.93 -20.30 20.10
CA ASP A 141 14.29 -21.43 19.25
C ASP A 141 14.65 -20.98 17.83
N ILE A 142 15.63 -21.63 17.23
CA ILE A 142 15.94 -21.43 15.81
C ILE A 142 14.84 -22.14 15.00
N ILE A 143 14.08 -21.37 14.21
CA ILE A 143 12.98 -21.89 13.39
C ILE A 143 13.30 -21.90 11.91
N ALA A 144 14.25 -21.07 11.48
CA ALA A 144 14.64 -20.93 10.08
C ALA A 144 15.98 -20.19 9.95
N TYR A 145 16.37 -19.93 8.72
CA TYR A 145 17.55 -19.15 8.37
C TYR A 145 17.22 -18.08 7.33
N SER A 146 17.73 -16.87 7.52
CA SER A 146 17.49 -15.72 6.64
C SER A 146 17.98 -15.99 5.21
N GLY A 147 17.34 -15.35 4.24
CA GLY A 147 17.65 -15.60 2.84
C GLY A 147 17.33 -14.45 1.90
N ARG A 148 16.97 -14.82 0.67
CA ARG A 148 16.53 -13.92 -0.40
C ARG A 148 15.52 -14.58 -1.35
N THR A 149 14.78 -15.60 -0.87
CA THR A 149 13.78 -16.28 -1.71
C THR A 149 12.59 -15.38 -2.01
N GLY A 150 11.83 -15.69 -3.05
CA GLY A 150 10.69 -14.87 -3.47
C GLY A 150 11.02 -13.80 -4.51
N GLY A 151 12.19 -13.91 -5.20
CA GLY A 151 12.56 -13.00 -6.30
C GLY A 151 13.32 -11.74 -5.86
N PHE A 152 13.92 -11.73 -4.66
CA PHE A 152 14.70 -10.60 -4.15
C PHE A 152 16.19 -10.71 -4.42
N VAL A 153 16.85 -9.58 -4.70
CA VAL A 153 18.29 -9.52 -4.99
C VAL A 153 19.10 -9.47 -3.70
N ALA A 154 18.73 -8.62 -2.77
CA ALA A 154 19.47 -8.39 -1.52
C ALA A 154 18.95 -9.28 -0.39
N PRO A 155 19.81 -9.98 0.37
CA PRO A 155 19.41 -10.75 1.55
C PRO A 155 18.83 -9.84 2.64
N HIS A 156 17.67 -10.25 3.19
CA HIS A 156 17.01 -9.62 4.33
C HIS A 156 16.01 -10.60 4.95
N LEU A 157 15.54 -10.29 6.15
CA LEU A 157 14.41 -10.99 6.77
C LEU A 157 13.19 -10.05 6.71
N HIS A 158 12.14 -10.47 6.03
CA HIS A 158 10.84 -9.83 6.12
C HIS A 158 10.09 -10.39 7.34
N TYR A 159 9.66 -9.51 8.24
CA TYR A 159 9.02 -9.86 9.49
C TYR A 159 7.71 -9.10 9.67
N GLU A 160 6.63 -9.84 10.01
CA GLU A 160 5.32 -9.27 10.29
C GLU A 160 4.79 -9.73 11.65
N ILE A 161 3.90 -8.94 12.23
CA ILE A 161 2.98 -9.35 13.29
C ILE A 161 1.56 -9.08 12.79
N ARG A 162 0.70 -10.07 12.93
CA ARG A 162 -0.71 -9.99 12.56
C ARG A 162 -1.60 -10.28 13.74
N ASP A 163 -2.77 -9.69 13.75
CA ASP A 163 -3.88 -10.20 14.54
C ASP A 163 -4.28 -11.57 13.99
N THR A 164 -4.37 -12.56 14.85
CA THR A 164 -4.57 -13.97 14.44
C THR A 164 -5.95 -14.21 13.84
N GLU A 165 -6.98 -13.55 14.36
CA GLU A 165 -8.36 -13.74 13.96
C GLU A 165 -8.68 -13.02 12.63
N THR A 166 -8.28 -11.75 12.54
CA THR A 166 -8.62 -10.90 11.40
C THR A 166 -7.59 -10.91 10.29
N GLU A 167 -6.41 -11.46 10.52
CA GLU A 167 -5.22 -11.37 9.65
C GLU A 167 -4.80 -9.91 9.34
N HIS A 168 -5.28 -8.92 10.11
CA HIS A 168 -4.83 -7.53 9.98
C HIS A 168 -3.36 -7.44 10.35
N ILE A 169 -2.61 -6.76 9.49
CA ILE A 169 -1.18 -6.59 9.67
C ILE A 169 -0.95 -5.40 10.59
N ILE A 170 -0.13 -5.57 11.62
CA ILE A 170 0.16 -4.56 12.62
C ILE A 170 1.63 -4.17 12.51
N ASN A 171 1.93 -2.89 12.68
CA ASN A 171 3.31 -2.43 12.65
C ASN A 171 4.12 -3.11 13.77
N PRO A 172 5.12 -3.95 13.44
CA PRO A 172 5.87 -4.73 14.43
C PRO A 172 6.60 -3.89 15.46
N LEU A 173 6.88 -2.62 15.16
CA LEU A 173 7.58 -1.73 16.09
C LEU A 173 6.74 -1.38 17.34
N PHE A 174 5.40 -1.48 17.25
CA PHE A 174 4.54 -1.29 18.43
C PHE A 174 4.78 -2.33 19.52
N PHE A 175 5.33 -3.49 19.18
CA PHE A 175 5.59 -4.58 20.10
C PHE A 175 6.96 -4.49 20.80
N GLY A 176 7.59 -3.31 20.80
CA GLY A 176 8.81 -3.05 21.55
C GLY A 176 10.11 -3.38 20.82
N LEU A 177 10.06 -3.72 19.54
CA LEU A 177 11.27 -3.89 18.72
C LEU A 177 12.00 -2.56 18.57
N LYS A 178 13.26 -2.49 19.07
CA LYS A 178 14.03 -1.24 19.11
C LYS A 178 14.79 -1.02 17.81
N VAL A 179 14.54 0.10 17.18
CA VAL A 179 15.28 0.62 16.01
C VAL A 179 15.91 1.96 16.40
N ASN A 180 17.21 2.10 16.20
CA ASN A 180 17.89 3.37 16.47
C ASN A 180 17.73 4.31 15.26
N ASP A 181 17.01 5.40 15.48
CA ASP A 181 16.84 6.45 14.49
C ASP A 181 16.77 7.83 15.15
N SER A 182 17.46 8.79 14.56
CA SER A 182 17.50 10.18 14.99
C SER A 182 17.31 11.15 13.82
N ILE A 183 16.93 10.63 12.64
CA ILE A 183 16.83 11.43 11.42
C ILE A 183 15.35 11.70 11.14
N ALA A 184 14.96 12.96 11.14
CA ALA A 184 13.61 13.34 10.79
C ALA A 184 13.30 13.11 9.30
N PRO A 185 12.05 12.74 8.95
CA PRO A 185 11.60 12.55 7.58
C PRO A 185 11.92 13.76 6.68
N LYS A 186 12.13 13.52 5.39
CA LYS A 186 12.46 14.57 4.42
C LYS A 186 11.24 14.90 3.57
N ILE A 187 10.84 16.17 3.58
CA ILE A 187 9.80 16.71 2.70
C ILE A 187 10.47 17.18 1.40
N LYS A 188 10.24 16.46 0.30
CA LYS A 188 10.87 16.74 -1.00
C LYS A 188 10.03 17.65 -1.89
N ARG A 189 8.70 17.53 -1.80
CA ARG A 189 7.76 18.29 -2.63
C ARG A 189 6.44 18.46 -1.91
N ILE A 190 5.82 19.60 -2.10
CA ILE A 190 4.44 19.88 -1.73
C ILE A 190 3.67 20.22 -3.00
N MET A 191 2.50 19.60 -3.14
CA MET A 191 1.54 19.85 -4.21
C MET A 191 0.28 20.45 -3.60
N VAL A 192 -0.37 21.33 -4.33
CA VAL A 192 -1.70 21.86 -4.00
C VAL A 192 -2.65 21.55 -5.14
N TYR A 193 -3.89 21.20 -4.78
CA TYR A 193 -4.94 20.71 -5.68
C TYR A 193 -6.19 21.57 -5.54
N PRO A 194 -6.62 22.29 -6.59
CA PRO A 194 -8.03 22.69 -6.70
C PRO A 194 -8.88 21.43 -6.82
N ILE A 195 -9.92 21.26 -5.97
CA ILE A 195 -10.67 20.00 -5.84
C ILE A 195 -11.96 19.99 -6.64
N GLU A 196 -12.66 21.11 -6.71
CA GLU A 196 -13.94 21.20 -7.43
C GLU A 196 -13.90 22.24 -8.56
N ILE A 197 -14.91 22.19 -9.43
CA ILE A 197 -15.08 23.18 -10.49
C ILE A 197 -15.17 24.57 -9.87
N GLY A 198 -14.39 25.53 -10.39
CA GLY A 198 -14.30 26.89 -9.86
C GLY A 198 -13.24 27.11 -8.80
N SER A 199 -12.73 26.07 -8.16
CA SER A 199 -11.60 26.21 -7.23
C SER A 199 -10.32 26.61 -7.94
N ARG A 200 -9.54 27.50 -7.34
CA ARG A 200 -8.29 28.01 -7.91
C ARG A 200 -7.22 28.13 -6.85
N VAL A 201 -5.99 27.97 -7.28
CA VAL A 201 -4.80 28.31 -6.50
C VAL A 201 -3.87 29.14 -7.38
N ASN A 202 -3.42 30.33 -6.94
CA ASN A 202 -2.61 31.26 -7.73
C ASN A 202 -3.21 31.47 -9.13
N ARG A 203 -4.53 31.70 -9.18
CA ARG A 203 -5.35 31.88 -10.41
C ARG A 203 -5.45 30.64 -11.32
N SER A 204 -4.85 29.50 -10.97
CA SER A 204 -4.87 28.28 -11.78
C SER A 204 -5.90 27.29 -11.26
N ILE A 205 -6.62 26.63 -12.18
CA ILE A 205 -7.51 25.49 -11.92
C ILE A 205 -6.76 24.15 -11.91
N LYS A 206 -5.45 24.15 -12.22
CA LYS A 206 -4.62 22.95 -12.27
C LYS A 206 -3.83 22.79 -10.97
N LYS A 207 -3.60 21.54 -10.58
CA LYS A 207 -2.67 21.23 -9.47
C LYS A 207 -1.27 21.79 -9.75
N GLN A 208 -0.59 22.24 -8.72
CA GLN A 208 0.73 22.88 -8.80
C GLN A 208 1.67 22.37 -7.73
N SER A 209 2.97 22.36 -8.03
CA SER A 209 4.02 22.24 -7.03
C SER A 209 4.33 23.61 -6.43
N LEU A 210 4.39 23.68 -5.12
CA LEU A 210 4.81 24.90 -4.42
C LEU A 210 6.32 24.87 -4.16
N GLY A 211 6.96 26.04 -4.25
CA GLY A 211 8.37 26.19 -3.87
C GLY A 211 8.54 26.04 -2.36
N ILE A 212 9.52 25.22 -1.96
CA ILE A 212 9.85 24.96 -0.56
C ILE A 212 11.10 25.77 -0.18
N LYS A 213 11.03 26.50 0.91
CA LYS A 213 12.16 27.15 1.57
C LYS A 213 12.41 26.50 2.91
N ARG A 214 13.66 26.27 3.25
CA ARG A 214 14.04 25.79 4.58
C ARG A 214 13.97 26.95 5.56
N ASP A 215 13.32 26.76 6.68
CA ASP A 215 13.16 27.77 7.73
C ASP A 215 14.13 27.50 8.89
N SER A 216 14.21 26.25 9.31
CA SER A 216 15.19 25.75 10.28
C SER A 216 15.46 24.26 10.02
N LEU A 217 16.16 23.59 10.93
CA LEU A 217 16.38 22.15 10.85
C LEU A 217 15.01 21.44 10.89
N ASN A 218 14.68 20.69 9.83
CA ASN A 218 13.43 19.93 9.67
C ASN A 218 12.14 20.76 9.60
N ALA A 219 12.23 22.09 9.56
CA ALA A 219 11.10 22.99 9.36
C ALA A 219 11.22 23.71 8.00
N TYR A 220 10.10 23.74 7.29
CA TYR A 220 10.02 24.29 5.94
C TYR A 220 8.83 25.27 5.85
N ARG A 221 8.85 26.11 4.83
CA ARG A 221 7.74 27.00 4.47
C ARG A 221 7.62 27.19 2.97
N THR A 222 6.43 27.58 2.51
CA THR A 222 6.22 28.06 1.14
C THR A 222 6.09 29.59 1.14
N ASN A 223 6.13 30.19 -0.04
CA ASN A 223 5.56 31.53 -0.20
C ASN A 223 4.05 31.47 0.07
N ARG A 224 3.46 32.65 0.42
CA ARG A 224 2.00 32.78 0.51
C ARG A 224 1.36 32.46 -0.83
N ILE A 225 0.27 31.71 -0.82
CA ILE A 225 -0.54 31.40 -1.99
C ILE A 225 -1.90 32.10 -1.89
N SER A 226 -2.48 32.45 -3.03
CA SER A 226 -3.88 32.88 -3.13
C SER A 226 -4.74 31.69 -3.53
N ALA A 227 -5.91 31.52 -2.91
CA ALA A 227 -6.81 30.44 -3.25
C ALA A 227 -8.28 30.83 -3.14
N SER A 228 -9.15 30.10 -3.84
CA SER A 228 -10.61 30.18 -3.72
C SER A 228 -11.25 28.83 -3.90
N GLY A 229 -12.39 28.58 -3.21
CA GLY A 229 -13.09 27.29 -3.25
C GLY A 229 -12.35 26.19 -2.51
N LYS A 230 -12.62 24.94 -2.84
CA LYS A 230 -12.08 23.77 -2.15
C LYS A 230 -10.70 23.38 -2.66
N ILE A 231 -9.74 23.27 -1.74
CA ILE A 231 -8.37 22.88 -2.04
C ILE A 231 -7.91 21.73 -1.15
N GLY A 232 -6.93 20.96 -1.63
CA GLY A 232 -6.24 19.93 -0.87
C GLY A 232 -4.74 19.98 -1.10
N PHE A 233 -3.98 19.25 -0.28
CA PHE A 233 -2.52 19.16 -0.40
C PHE A 233 -2.04 17.73 -0.60
N GLY A 234 -0.78 17.58 -1.01
CA GLY A 234 -0.11 16.29 -1.06
C GLY A 234 1.40 16.46 -1.01
N LEU A 235 2.09 15.46 -0.45
CA LEU A 235 3.54 15.52 -0.21
C LEU A 235 4.27 14.35 -0.85
N ASN A 236 5.46 14.64 -1.39
CA ASN A 236 6.48 13.64 -1.58
C ASN A 236 7.40 13.64 -0.36
N VAL A 237 7.32 12.58 0.42
CA VAL A 237 8.07 12.42 1.67
C VAL A 237 8.69 11.04 1.74
N TYR A 238 9.81 10.93 2.43
CA TYR A 238 10.48 9.69 2.76
C TYR A 238 11.28 9.86 4.05
N ASP A 239 11.58 8.75 4.66
CA ASP A 239 12.41 8.68 5.85
C ASP A 239 13.76 8.01 5.56
N LEU A 240 14.78 8.29 6.40
CA LEU A 240 16.11 7.70 6.33
C LEU A 240 16.48 7.17 7.72
N LEU A 241 16.61 5.87 7.85
CA LEU A 241 17.02 5.25 9.12
C LEU A 241 18.54 5.29 9.29
N GLY A 242 19.01 6.19 10.14
CA GLY A 242 20.43 6.38 10.43
C GLY A 242 21.25 6.79 9.20
N LYS A 243 22.52 6.39 9.14
CA LYS A 243 23.43 6.68 8.02
C LYS A 243 23.16 5.85 6.75
N GLU A 244 22.09 5.07 6.74
CA GLU A 244 21.72 4.20 5.63
C GLU A 244 21.00 5.01 4.53
N PHE A 245 21.32 4.73 3.26
CA PHE A 245 20.77 5.47 2.12
C PHE A 245 19.38 4.99 1.68
N ASN A 246 18.80 3.99 2.35
CA ASN A 246 17.49 3.48 1.99
C ASN A 246 16.40 4.51 2.33
N LYS A 247 15.58 4.83 1.33
CA LYS A 247 14.39 5.66 1.53
C LYS A 247 13.24 4.76 2.01
N ASN A 248 12.81 5.01 3.22
CA ASN A 248 11.72 4.28 3.87
C ASN A 248 10.42 5.11 3.85
N GLY A 249 9.31 4.47 4.21
CA GLY A 249 8.03 5.15 4.45
C GLY A 249 8.03 5.93 5.75
N VAL A 250 7.17 6.96 5.84
CA VAL A 250 6.91 7.70 7.07
C VAL A 250 5.78 7.03 7.85
N PHE A 251 5.74 7.24 9.17
CA PHE A 251 4.73 6.64 10.03
C PHE A 251 3.40 7.39 10.00
N SER A 252 3.43 8.72 10.05
CA SER A 252 2.21 9.53 10.08
C SER A 252 2.34 10.85 9.35
N ILE A 253 1.20 11.33 8.86
CA ILE A 253 1.03 12.68 8.31
C ILE A 253 -0.18 13.33 8.96
N GLU A 254 0.03 14.52 9.51
CA GLU A 254 -0.97 15.36 10.13
C GLU A 254 -1.03 16.72 9.41
N MET A 255 -2.22 17.26 9.20
CA MET A 255 -2.40 18.60 8.68
C MET A 255 -3.25 19.42 9.66
N LEU A 256 -2.72 20.56 10.07
CA LEU A 256 -3.40 21.56 10.89
C LEU A 256 -3.83 22.72 10.00
N VAL A 257 -5.05 23.22 10.23
CA VAL A 257 -5.57 24.45 9.63
C VAL A 257 -5.86 25.43 10.76
N ASN A 258 -5.17 26.55 10.80
CA ASN A 258 -5.25 27.56 11.89
C ASN A 258 -5.06 26.92 13.27
N GLY A 259 -4.13 25.96 13.39
CA GLY A 259 -3.81 25.26 14.64
C GLY A 259 -4.73 24.10 14.99
N LYS A 260 -5.85 23.90 14.29
CA LYS A 260 -6.78 22.80 14.51
C LYS A 260 -6.49 21.64 13.56
N ARG A 261 -6.46 20.39 14.07
CA ARG A 261 -6.29 19.20 13.24
C ARG A 261 -7.41 19.10 12.23
N HIS A 262 -7.05 18.94 10.98
CA HIS A 262 -7.97 18.84 9.84
C HIS A 262 -7.85 17.51 9.11
N TYR A 263 -6.67 16.86 9.19
CA TYR A 263 -6.38 15.56 8.62
C TYR A 263 -5.33 14.86 9.46
N PHE A 264 -5.53 13.57 9.68
CA PHE A 264 -4.53 12.71 10.30
C PHE A 264 -4.65 11.27 9.81
N HIS A 265 -3.53 10.70 9.41
CA HIS A 265 -3.41 9.27 9.25
C HIS A 265 -2.12 8.75 9.88
N ASN A 266 -2.15 7.49 10.30
CA ASN A 266 -0.97 6.77 10.72
C ASN A 266 -0.99 5.32 10.20
N LEU A 267 0.21 4.75 10.12
CA LEU A 267 0.43 3.38 9.68
C LEU A 267 0.57 2.47 10.90
N GLU A 268 -0.52 2.29 11.63
CA GLU A 268 -0.64 1.39 12.78
C GLU A 268 -0.98 -0.03 12.32
N THR A 269 -2.06 -0.15 11.57
CA THR A 269 -2.59 -1.44 11.09
C THR A 269 -3.42 -1.22 9.84
N PHE A 270 -3.48 -2.23 8.99
CA PHE A 270 -4.36 -2.29 7.82
C PHE A 270 -4.56 -3.74 7.37
N SER A 271 -5.56 -3.99 6.51
CA SER A 271 -5.80 -5.31 5.91
C SER A 271 -5.18 -5.43 4.51
N PHE A 272 -4.90 -6.66 4.07
CA PHE A 272 -4.51 -6.90 2.67
C PHE A 272 -5.60 -6.50 1.67
N ALA A 273 -6.88 -6.67 2.05
CA ALA A 273 -8.01 -6.36 1.19
C ALA A 273 -8.11 -4.87 0.83
N GLU A 274 -7.76 -3.99 1.78
CA GLU A 274 -7.77 -2.54 1.58
C GLU A 274 -6.49 -1.98 0.98
N SER A 275 -5.38 -2.72 1.03
CA SER A 275 -4.05 -2.25 0.59
C SER A 275 -4.04 -1.71 -0.86
N LYS A 276 -4.91 -2.21 -1.73
CA LYS A 276 -5.09 -1.72 -3.11
C LYS A 276 -5.52 -0.24 -3.20
N TYR A 277 -6.18 0.30 -2.17
CA TYR A 277 -6.59 1.70 -2.12
C TYR A 277 -5.42 2.68 -1.94
N ILE A 278 -4.19 2.18 -1.79
CA ILE A 278 -2.96 3.00 -1.88
C ILE A 278 -2.93 3.86 -3.15
N ASN A 279 -3.50 3.35 -4.26
CA ASN A 279 -3.57 4.09 -5.51
C ASN A 279 -4.51 5.31 -5.46
N LEU A 280 -5.41 5.37 -4.46
CA LEU A 280 -6.25 6.53 -4.16
C LEU A 280 -5.66 7.41 -3.05
N LEU A 281 -4.73 6.91 -2.26
CA LEU A 281 -3.95 7.72 -1.31
C LEU A 281 -2.96 8.64 -2.04
N ILE A 282 -2.35 8.13 -3.10
CA ILE A 282 -1.37 8.89 -3.88
C ILE A 282 -2.01 9.63 -5.07
N ASP A 283 -1.34 10.66 -5.58
CA ASP A 283 -1.61 11.20 -6.91
C ASP A 283 -1.16 10.17 -7.96
N TYR A 284 -2.04 9.24 -8.29
CA TYR A 284 -1.73 8.12 -9.18
C TYR A 284 -1.33 8.57 -10.59
N PRO A 285 -2.01 9.56 -11.25
CA PRO A 285 -1.56 10.12 -12.52
C PRO A 285 -0.12 10.66 -12.47
N TYR A 286 0.20 11.40 -11.42
CA TYR A 286 1.55 11.93 -11.22
C TYR A 286 2.57 10.80 -11.06
N TYR A 287 2.24 9.78 -10.26
CA TYR A 287 3.09 8.60 -10.08
C TYR A 287 3.34 7.84 -11.40
N LYS A 288 2.32 7.64 -12.20
CA LYS A 288 2.45 6.93 -13.49
C LYS A 288 3.36 7.69 -14.46
N THR A 289 3.32 9.03 -14.43
CA THR A 289 4.11 9.90 -15.32
C THR A 289 5.54 10.09 -14.81
N TYR A 290 5.71 10.42 -13.53
CA TYR A 290 7.00 10.87 -12.99
C TYR A 290 7.68 9.85 -12.07
N LYS A 291 7.08 8.69 -11.82
CA LYS A 291 7.59 7.63 -10.90
C LYS A 291 7.80 8.09 -9.45
N ASN A 292 7.24 9.24 -9.08
CA ASN A 292 7.29 9.82 -7.74
C ASN A 292 5.90 9.78 -7.10
N ARG A 293 5.83 9.31 -5.86
CA ARG A 293 4.56 9.22 -5.12
C ARG A 293 4.32 10.50 -4.33
N ILE A 294 3.20 11.14 -4.60
CA ILE A 294 2.68 12.26 -3.79
C ILE A 294 1.55 11.68 -2.94
N GLN A 295 1.72 11.63 -1.63
CA GLN A 295 0.66 11.24 -0.70
C GLN A 295 -0.28 12.42 -0.49
N LYS A 296 -1.56 12.24 -0.75
CA LYS A 296 -2.58 13.28 -0.55
C LYS A 296 -2.90 13.42 0.94
N THR A 297 -3.10 14.64 1.42
CA THR A 297 -3.62 14.95 2.75
C THR A 297 -5.13 15.21 2.70
N PHE A 298 -5.80 14.56 1.78
CA PHE A 298 -7.24 14.50 1.68
C PHE A 298 -7.64 13.13 1.16
N LYS A 299 -8.83 12.70 1.54
CA LYS A 299 -9.39 11.38 1.21
C LYS A 299 -10.39 11.51 0.07
N GLU A 300 -10.23 10.73 -0.98
CA GLU A 300 -11.23 10.57 -2.03
C GLU A 300 -12.36 9.64 -1.56
N ASN A 301 -13.61 9.91 -1.97
CA ASN A 301 -14.80 9.16 -1.55
C ASN A 301 -14.68 7.64 -1.75
N ALA A 302 -14.01 7.19 -2.80
CA ALA A 302 -13.81 5.77 -3.08
C ALA A 302 -12.69 5.12 -2.25
N ASN A 303 -11.90 5.91 -1.50
CA ASN A 303 -10.80 5.41 -0.71
C ASN A 303 -11.29 4.83 0.62
N LYS A 304 -11.11 3.52 0.82
CA LYS A 304 -11.58 2.77 2.00
C LYS A 304 -10.44 2.32 2.91
N LEU A 305 -9.31 3.02 2.91
CA LEU A 305 -8.23 2.73 3.85
C LEU A 305 -8.65 3.04 5.29
N SER A 306 -8.35 2.14 6.20
CA SER A 306 -8.59 2.29 7.65
C SER A 306 -7.53 3.14 8.36
N ILE A 307 -6.48 3.54 7.66
CA ILE A 307 -5.37 4.33 8.20
C ILE A 307 -5.77 5.76 8.62
N TYR A 308 -6.86 6.30 8.07
CA TYR A 308 -7.38 7.61 8.41
C TYR A 308 -7.99 7.60 9.82
N LYS A 309 -7.48 8.44 10.70
CA LYS A 309 -7.88 8.49 12.12
C LYS A 309 -8.73 9.70 12.44
N ASP A 310 -8.47 10.83 11.75
CA ASP A 310 -9.14 12.09 12.07
C ASP A 310 -9.23 12.95 10.79
N LEU A 311 -10.45 13.21 10.35
CA LEU A 311 -10.74 13.93 9.11
C LEU A 311 -11.84 14.97 9.32
N ILE A 312 -11.54 16.21 9.00
CA ILE A 312 -12.55 17.26 8.83
C ILE A 312 -12.72 17.48 7.32
N TYR A 313 -13.96 17.32 6.82
CA TYR A 313 -14.29 17.41 5.39
C TYR A 313 -13.33 16.62 4.48
N ASP A 314 -13.01 15.39 4.90
CA ASP A 314 -12.05 14.51 4.23
C ASP A 314 -10.65 15.13 4.01
N GLY A 315 -10.24 16.11 4.82
CA GLY A 315 -8.98 16.84 4.68
C GLY A 315 -9.01 17.95 3.63
N ILE A 316 -10.18 18.27 3.07
CA ILE A 316 -10.37 19.34 2.09
C ILE A 316 -10.66 20.64 2.80
N ILE A 317 -9.98 21.72 2.39
CA ILE A 317 -10.12 23.05 2.98
C ILE A 317 -10.97 23.92 2.07
N ASP A 318 -12.07 24.45 2.58
CA ASP A 318 -12.94 25.39 1.86
C ASP A 318 -12.46 26.83 2.13
N ILE A 319 -11.86 27.45 1.13
CA ILE A 319 -11.24 28.77 1.21
C ILE A 319 -12.28 29.86 0.94
N LYS A 320 -12.54 30.68 1.94
CA LYS A 320 -13.47 31.82 1.84
C LYS A 320 -12.71 33.12 1.51
N GLN A 321 -13.32 33.96 0.70
CA GLN A 321 -12.79 35.28 0.32
C GLN A 321 -12.50 36.14 1.56
N GLY A 322 -11.37 36.85 1.55
CA GLY A 322 -10.97 37.78 2.60
C GLY A 322 -10.36 37.14 3.84
N LEU A 323 -10.45 35.80 3.99
CA LEU A 323 -9.89 35.11 5.14
C LEU A 323 -8.44 34.67 4.90
N ASN A 324 -7.65 34.66 5.97
CA ASN A 324 -6.28 34.11 5.98
C ASN A 324 -6.27 32.74 6.66
N TYR A 325 -5.50 31.81 6.08
CA TYR A 325 -5.32 30.46 6.64
C TYR A 325 -3.84 30.18 6.84
N ARG A 326 -3.52 29.47 7.93
CA ARG A 326 -2.21 28.88 8.20
C ARG A 326 -2.37 27.38 8.14
N VAL A 327 -1.88 26.77 7.08
CA VAL A 327 -1.81 25.31 6.99
C VAL A 327 -0.42 24.88 7.44
N GLU A 328 -0.36 23.92 8.34
CA GLU A 328 0.87 23.25 8.74
C GLU A 328 0.71 21.75 8.52
N ILE A 329 1.65 21.14 7.79
CA ILE A 329 1.67 19.69 7.59
C ILE A 329 2.88 19.14 8.32
N ILE A 330 2.62 18.19 9.22
CA ILE A 330 3.59 17.58 10.12
C ILE A 330 3.75 16.13 9.69
N VAL A 331 4.99 15.70 9.52
CA VAL A 331 5.35 14.34 9.13
C VAL A 331 6.20 13.72 10.21
N LYS A 332 5.85 12.52 10.67
CA LYS A 332 6.62 11.80 11.69
C LYS A 332 7.03 10.41 11.21
N ASP A 333 8.21 9.97 11.63
CA ASP A 333 8.57 8.57 11.63
C ASP A 333 7.96 7.84 12.85
N PHE A 334 8.22 6.54 12.98
CA PHE A 334 7.69 5.75 14.10
C PHE A 334 8.32 6.13 15.45
N ILE A 335 9.57 6.58 15.47
CA ILE A 335 10.31 6.93 16.70
C ILE A 335 9.88 8.30 17.23
N GLY A 336 9.26 9.14 16.35
CA GLY A 336 8.75 10.47 16.71
C GLY A 336 9.59 11.62 16.17
N ASN A 337 10.67 11.33 15.39
CA ASN A 337 11.38 12.40 14.70
C ASN A 337 10.43 13.11 13.72
N THR A 338 10.46 14.43 13.70
CA THR A 338 9.43 15.25 13.07
C THR A 338 9.99 16.24 12.08
N SER A 339 9.31 16.37 10.93
CA SER A 339 9.48 17.50 10.02
C SER A 339 8.14 18.17 9.75
N SER A 340 8.15 19.49 9.54
CA SER A 340 6.93 20.23 9.22
C SER A 340 7.11 21.22 8.06
N ILE A 341 5.98 21.55 7.41
CA ILE A 341 5.93 22.59 6.39
C ILE A 341 4.73 23.52 6.63
N LYS A 342 4.99 24.85 6.65
CA LYS A 342 3.99 25.89 6.82
C LYS A 342 3.62 26.52 5.49
N ILE A 343 2.32 26.67 5.24
CA ILE A 343 1.75 27.18 3.99
C ILE A 343 0.76 28.28 4.33
N PRO A 344 1.14 29.56 4.22
CA PRO A 344 0.23 30.67 4.42
C PRO A 344 -0.66 30.84 3.17
N ILE A 345 -1.97 31.03 3.37
CA ILE A 345 -2.97 31.17 2.31
C ILE A 345 -3.79 32.44 2.53
N ILE A 346 -4.06 33.15 1.46
CA ILE A 346 -5.06 34.22 1.42
C ILE A 346 -6.24 33.80 0.56
N GLY A 347 -7.45 33.90 1.12
CA GLY A 347 -8.69 33.69 0.38
C GLY A 347 -9.00 34.86 -0.54
N VAL A 348 -9.10 34.59 -1.82
CA VAL A 348 -9.44 35.61 -2.83
C VAL A 348 -10.82 35.31 -3.43
N ARG A 349 -11.39 36.31 -4.13
CA ARG A 349 -12.66 36.16 -4.83
C ARG A 349 -12.52 35.06 -5.87
N SER A 350 -13.50 34.17 -5.95
CA SER A 350 -13.60 33.22 -7.06
C SER A 350 -13.88 33.98 -8.34
N GLU A 351 -13.07 33.74 -9.36
CA GLU A 351 -13.35 34.22 -10.72
C GLU A 351 -14.51 33.41 -11.31
N SER A 352 -15.15 33.94 -12.36
CA SER A 352 -16.25 33.27 -13.06
C SER A 352 -15.94 31.80 -13.38
N LEU A 353 -16.92 30.93 -13.24
CA LEU A 353 -16.79 29.51 -13.54
C LEU A 353 -16.37 29.33 -14.99
N VAL A 354 -15.19 28.76 -15.22
CA VAL A 354 -14.85 28.21 -16.52
C VAL A 354 -15.47 26.82 -16.58
N TYR A 355 -16.51 26.67 -17.36
CA TYR A 355 -17.14 25.38 -17.60
C TYR A 355 -16.13 24.48 -18.33
N GLN A 356 -15.60 23.49 -17.66
CA GLN A 356 -14.83 22.44 -18.32
C GLN A 356 -15.83 21.42 -18.88
N GLN A 357 -16.00 21.41 -20.19
CA GLN A 357 -16.76 20.37 -20.86
C GLN A 357 -16.09 19.02 -20.55
N GLN A 358 -16.84 18.10 -19.99
CA GLN A 358 -16.34 16.74 -19.79
C GLN A 358 -16.24 16.05 -21.16
N ASP A 359 -15.05 15.57 -21.50
CA ASP A 359 -14.85 14.76 -22.71
C ASP A 359 -15.72 13.50 -22.61
N THR A 360 -16.76 13.43 -23.41
CA THR A 360 -17.64 12.26 -23.51
C THR A 360 -17.22 11.37 -24.67
N THR A 361 -17.42 10.05 -24.51
CA THR A 361 -17.23 9.06 -25.58
C THR A 361 -18.43 8.12 -25.62
N ASN A 362 -18.54 7.34 -26.69
CA ASN A 362 -19.58 6.33 -26.83
C ASN A 362 -19.41 5.14 -25.84
N TYR A 363 -18.34 5.11 -25.05
CA TYR A 363 -18.00 4.01 -24.15
C TYR A 363 -18.11 4.47 -22.69
N LYS A 364 -19.34 4.75 -22.24
CA LYS A 364 -19.60 5.09 -20.83
C LYS A 364 -19.48 3.85 -19.97
N ILE A 365 -18.67 3.94 -18.92
CA ILE A 365 -18.55 2.94 -17.85
C ILE A 365 -19.29 3.46 -16.62
N VAL A 366 -20.27 2.70 -16.15
CA VAL A 366 -20.91 2.89 -14.85
C VAL A 366 -20.25 1.89 -13.87
N LYS A 367 -19.62 2.38 -12.81
CA LYS A 367 -18.71 1.60 -11.95
C LYS A 367 -19.30 0.30 -11.40
N ASN A 368 -20.58 0.30 -11.04
CA ASN A 368 -21.27 -0.85 -10.42
C ASN A 368 -21.91 -1.81 -11.43
N LYS A 369 -21.70 -1.60 -12.75
CA LYS A 369 -22.21 -2.47 -13.82
C LYS A 369 -21.09 -3.24 -14.51
N PHE A 370 -21.44 -4.37 -15.12
CA PHE A 370 -20.58 -5.08 -16.07
C PHE A 370 -20.65 -4.38 -17.43
N HIS A 371 -19.49 -4.20 -18.06
CA HIS A 371 -19.41 -3.64 -19.41
C HIS A 371 -18.58 -4.52 -20.33
N LYS A 372 -19.04 -4.69 -21.55
CA LYS A 372 -18.34 -5.39 -22.62
C LYS A 372 -18.43 -4.56 -23.90
N PHE A 373 -17.30 -4.30 -24.51
CA PHE A 373 -17.20 -3.58 -25.77
C PHE A 373 -16.38 -4.39 -26.76
N SER A 374 -16.82 -4.39 -28.04
CA SER A 374 -16.13 -5.09 -29.11
C SER A 374 -15.91 -4.16 -30.30
N LYS A 375 -14.74 -4.24 -30.91
CA LYS A 375 -14.39 -3.48 -32.11
C LYS A 375 -13.29 -4.21 -32.89
N LYS A 376 -13.47 -4.43 -34.21
CA LYS A 376 -12.47 -5.03 -35.10
C LYS A 376 -11.79 -6.28 -34.52
N GLY A 377 -12.57 -7.28 -34.09
CA GLY A 377 -12.06 -8.55 -33.54
C GLY A 377 -11.45 -8.45 -32.12
N VAL A 378 -11.44 -7.28 -31.49
CA VAL A 378 -11.00 -7.09 -30.11
C VAL A 378 -12.18 -6.87 -29.19
N THR A 379 -12.23 -7.62 -28.09
CA THR A 379 -13.25 -7.45 -27.05
C THR A 379 -12.57 -7.11 -25.72
N ILE A 380 -13.10 -6.08 -25.03
CA ILE A 380 -12.72 -5.73 -23.67
C ILE A 380 -13.92 -5.93 -22.74
N ALA A 381 -13.68 -6.53 -21.56
CA ALA A 381 -14.73 -6.82 -20.59
C ALA A 381 -14.31 -6.36 -19.20
N PHE A 382 -15.13 -5.48 -18.61
CA PHE A 382 -14.92 -4.91 -17.29
C PHE A 382 -15.97 -5.47 -16.31
N PRO A 383 -15.56 -6.29 -15.32
CA PRO A 383 -16.43 -6.68 -14.22
C PRO A 383 -16.96 -5.47 -13.44
N LYS A 384 -18.10 -5.62 -12.78
CA LYS A 384 -18.60 -4.57 -11.87
C LYS A 384 -17.55 -4.16 -10.85
N ASN A 385 -17.48 -2.86 -10.58
CA ASN A 385 -16.49 -2.24 -9.69
C ASN A 385 -15.03 -2.40 -10.14
N THR A 386 -14.76 -2.46 -11.45
CA THR A 386 -13.39 -2.38 -11.99
C THR A 386 -12.82 -0.98 -11.81
N PHE A 387 -13.63 0.04 -12.00
CA PHE A 387 -13.26 1.44 -11.78
C PHE A 387 -13.79 1.92 -10.41
N TYR A 388 -13.14 2.93 -9.85
CA TYR A 388 -13.55 3.56 -8.59
C TYR A 388 -14.70 4.55 -8.75
N GLU A 389 -14.90 5.08 -9.96
CA GLU A 389 -15.92 6.04 -10.35
C GLU A 389 -16.43 5.77 -11.78
N ASP A 390 -17.49 6.45 -12.18
CA ASP A 390 -17.99 6.40 -13.56
C ASP A 390 -17.01 7.15 -14.46
N ILE A 391 -16.75 6.62 -15.66
CA ILE A 391 -15.84 7.23 -16.62
C ILE A 391 -16.36 7.11 -18.05
N TYR A 392 -15.87 7.97 -18.93
CA TYR A 392 -15.96 7.80 -20.38
C TYR A 392 -14.64 7.23 -20.89
N LEU A 393 -14.70 6.01 -21.43
CA LEU A 393 -13.52 5.24 -21.84
C LEU A 393 -13.13 5.59 -23.27
N ASN A 394 -11.87 5.89 -23.53
CA ASN A 394 -11.33 5.91 -24.89
C ASN A 394 -10.98 4.48 -25.29
N PHE A 395 -11.66 3.95 -26.32
CA PHE A 395 -11.41 2.62 -26.85
C PHE A 395 -11.27 2.69 -28.37
N SER A 396 -10.10 2.34 -28.88
CA SER A 396 -9.83 2.27 -30.31
C SER A 396 -8.99 1.06 -30.65
N VAL A 397 -9.21 0.54 -31.87
CA VAL A 397 -8.49 -0.60 -32.41
C VAL A 397 -7.99 -0.23 -33.81
N ASN A 398 -6.68 -0.29 -34.00
CA ASN A 398 -5.99 -0.07 -35.29
C ASN A 398 -5.12 -1.30 -35.56
N ASP A 399 -5.39 -2.01 -36.65
CA ASP A 399 -4.74 -3.26 -37.01
C ASP A 399 -4.67 -4.25 -35.82
N LYS A 400 -3.47 -4.60 -35.36
CA LYS A 400 -3.22 -5.50 -34.24
C LYS A 400 -3.03 -4.79 -32.90
N GLN A 401 -3.19 -3.44 -32.86
CA GLN A 401 -3.01 -2.63 -31.66
C GLN A 401 -4.35 -2.15 -31.13
N VAL A 402 -4.55 -2.32 -29.84
CA VAL A 402 -5.69 -1.76 -29.10
C VAL A 402 -5.23 -0.69 -28.13
N ASN A 403 -5.89 0.46 -28.16
CA ASN A 403 -5.77 1.50 -27.12
C ASN A 403 -6.97 1.43 -26.20
N ILE A 404 -6.72 1.29 -24.90
CA ILE A 404 -7.74 1.23 -23.86
C ILE A 404 -7.45 2.34 -22.86
N HIS A 405 -7.93 3.54 -23.17
CA HIS A 405 -7.80 4.72 -22.32
C HIS A 405 -6.35 5.04 -21.89
N LYS A 406 -6.20 5.97 -20.91
CA LYS A 406 -4.89 6.38 -20.37
C LYS A 406 -4.48 5.47 -19.20
N PRO A 407 -3.22 5.03 -19.11
CA PRO A 407 -2.75 4.17 -18.01
C PRO A 407 -2.64 4.90 -16.64
N THR A 408 -3.13 6.14 -16.59
CA THR A 408 -3.09 7.00 -15.39
C THR A 408 -4.33 6.89 -14.50
N ILE A 409 -5.32 6.07 -14.87
CA ILE A 409 -6.50 5.79 -14.03
C ILE A 409 -6.23 4.50 -13.26
N PRO A 410 -6.33 4.51 -11.92
CA PRO A 410 -6.17 3.32 -11.10
C PRO A 410 -7.39 2.39 -11.24
N LEU A 411 -7.15 1.09 -11.25
CA LEU A 411 -8.20 0.08 -11.29
C LEU A 411 -8.32 -0.68 -9.97
N ASN A 412 -9.56 -0.91 -9.54
CA ASN A 412 -9.88 -1.72 -8.37
C ASN A 412 -9.81 -3.23 -8.68
N LYS A 413 -10.25 -3.64 -9.89
CA LYS A 413 -10.22 -5.04 -10.35
C LYS A 413 -9.54 -5.16 -11.70
N SER A 414 -9.13 -6.38 -12.03
CA SER A 414 -8.67 -6.74 -13.37
C SER A 414 -9.83 -6.71 -14.37
N PHE A 415 -9.51 -6.46 -15.62
CA PHE A 415 -10.40 -6.60 -16.76
C PHE A 415 -9.78 -7.55 -17.79
N THR A 416 -10.61 -8.04 -18.72
CA THR A 416 -10.18 -8.98 -19.74
C THR A 416 -10.04 -8.25 -21.10
N ILE A 417 -8.97 -8.56 -21.81
CA ILE A 417 -8.78 -8.21 -23.23
C ILE A 417 -8.73 -9.52 -23.99
N SER A 418 -9.51 -9.64 -25.04
CA SER A 418 -9.50 -10.80 -25.93
C SER A 418 -9.45 -10.36 -27.40
N PHE A 419 -8.67 -11.08 -28.17
CA PHE A 419 -8.53 -10.96 -29.62
C PHE A 419 -9.13 -12.19 -30.28
N ASP A 420 -9.79 -11.99 -31.39
CA ASP A 420 -10.25 -13.08 -32.26
C ASP A 420 -9.04 -13.78 -32.87
N SER A 421 -8.94 -15.10 -32.70
CA SER A 421 -7.84 -15.90 -33.21
C SER A 421 -8.09 -16.46 -34.61
N THR A 422 -9.30 -16.36 -35.16
CA THR A 422 -9.66 -16.88 -36.47
C THR A 422 -8.90 -16.20 -37.60
N MET A 423 -8.34 -15.02 -37.35
CA MET A 423 -7.52 -14.25 -38.32
C MET A 423 -6.08 -14.79 -38.45
N TYR A 424 -5.68 -15.80 -37.67
CA TYR A 424 -4.32 -16.34 -37.64
C TYR A 424 -4.27 -17.79 -38.05
N LYS A 425 -3.20 -18.20 -38.76
CA LYS A 425 -2.98 -19.61 -39.09
C LYS A 425 -2.76 -20.44 -37.81
N LYS A 426 -3.27 -21.65 -37.81
CA LYS A 426 -3.17 -22.55 -36.65
C LYS A 426 -1.71 -22.80 -36.21
N THR A 427 -0.77 -22.79 -37.14
CA THR A 427 0.68 -22.92 -36.90
C THR A 427 1.34 -21.71 -36.26
N GLU A 428 0.71 -20.55 -36.34
CA GLU A 428 1.22 -19.30 -35.72
C GLU A 428 0.67 -19.09 -34.31
N LEU A 429 -0.51 -19.69 -34.01
CA LEU A 429 -1.21 -19.47 -32.78
C LEU A 429 -0.33 -19.74 -31.53
N ASP A 430 0.54 -20.77 -31.57
CA ASP A 430 1.38 -21.12 -30.42
C ASP A 430 2.44 -20.07 -30.11
N LYS A 431 2.85 -19.30 -31.09
CA LYS A 431 3.87 -18.25 -30.99
C LYS A 431 3.27 -16.85 -30.67
N ILE A 432 1.94 -16.70 -30.76
CA ILE A 432 1.28 -15.42 -30.53
C ILE A 432 1.04 -15.19 -29.03
N TYR A 433 1.38 -14.00 -28.56
CA TYR A 433 1.09 -13.55 -27.22
C TYR A 433 0.62 -12.09 -27.16
N ILE A 434 -0.05 -11.73 -26.07
CA ILE A 434 -0.49 -10.37 -25.80
C ILE A 434 0.63 -9.63 -25.05
N ALA A 435 1.00 -8.46 -25.51
CA ALA A 435 1.92 -7.56 -24.83
C ALA A 435 1.28 -6.21 -24.51
N ASN A 436 1.62 -5.66 -23.34
CA ASN A 436 1.39 -4.25 -23.06
C ASN A 436 2.47 -3.43 -23.76
N THR A 437 2.05 -2.54 -24.66
CA THR A 437 2.92 -1.73 -25.51
C THR A 437 2.91 -0.24 -25.14
N ASN A 438 2.59 0.10 -23.88
CA ASN A 438 2.71 1.47 -23.38
C ASN A 438 4.14 2.01 -23.50
N ASN A 439 5.14 1.15 -23.33
CA ASN A 439 6.52 1.41 -23.74
C ASN A 439 6.82 0.62 -25.02
N LYS A 440 6.85 1.32 -26.15
CA LYS A 440 7.10 0.69 -27.45
C LYS A 440 8.48 0.01 -27.57
N LYS A 441 9.50 0.55 -26.88
CA LYS A 441 10.86 0.01 -26.92
C LYS A 441 10.97 -1.30 -26.12
N TYR A 442 10.17 -1.46 -25.06
CA TYR A 442 10.17 -2.62 -24.18
C TYR A 442 8.74 -3.09 -23.94
N PRO A 443 8.14 -3.81 -24.90
CA PRO A 443 6.83 -4.43 -24.72
C PRO A 443 6.87 -5.39 -23.52
N TYR A 444 5.82 -5.37 -22.71
CA TYR A 444 5.74 -6.21 -21.52
C TYR A 444 4.74 -7.37 -21.76
N TYR A 445 5.24 -8.60 -21.73
CA TYR A 445 4.43 -9.81 -21.85
C TYR A 445 3.27 -9.82 -20.85
N GLN A 446 2.08 -10.23 -21.32
CA GLN A 446 0.92 -10.48 -20.49
C GLN A 446 0.65 -11.99 -20.46
N ASN A 447 0.30 -12.54 -19.29
CA ASN A 447 -0.07 -13.95 -19.18
C ASN A 447 -1.19 -14.30 -20.18
N THR A 448 -0.78 -14.77 -21.34
CA THR A 448 -1.64 -15.02 -22.49
C THR A 448 -2.25 -16.41 -22.40
N ARG A 449 -3.55 -16.49 -22.56
CA ARG A 449 -4.32 -17.74 -22.60
C ARG A 449 -5.02 -17.86 -23.93
N LYS A 450 -5.19 -19.09 -24.39
CA LYS A 450 -5.88 -19.43 -25.63
C LYS A 450 -7.06 -20.33 -25.32
N LYS A 451 -8.21 -20.03 -25.83
CA LYS A 451 -9.41 -20.84 -25.66
C LYS A 451 -10.33 -20.66 -26.84
N LEU A 452 -10.68 -21.79 -27.52
CA LEU A 452 -11.50 -21.78 -28.73
C LEU A 452 -10.93 -20.81 -29.80
N ASP A 453 -11.72 -19.81 -30.18
CA ASP A 453 -11.45 -18.78 -31.18
C ASP A 453 -10.83 -17.49 -30.59
N LYS A 454 -10.30 -17.54 -29.37
CA LYS A 454 -9.83 -16.33 -28.65
C LYS A 454 -8.44 -16.49 -28.03
N ILE A 455 -7.66 -15.42 -28.16
CA ILE A 455 -6.43 -15.18 -27.44
C ILE A 455 -6.73 -14.09 -26.41
N TYR A 456 -6.57 -14.33 -25.09
CA TYR A 456 -6.98 -13.39 -24.06
C TYR A 456 -6.01 -13.31 -22.90
N THR A 457 -6.10 -12.19 -22.20
CA THR A 457 -5.40 -11.94 -20.94
C THR A 457 -6.27 -11.17 -19.97
N THR A 458 -5.92 -11.21 -18.69
CA THR A 458 -6.49 -10.35 -17.64
C THR A 458 -5.42 -9.41 -17.09
N THR A 459 -5.75 -8.13 -16.95
CA THR A 459 -4.80 -7.10 -16.54
C THR A 459 -5.46 -6.05 -15.63
N LYS A 460 -4.65 -5.34 -14.84
CA LYS A 460 -5.05 -4.16 -14.04
C LYS A 460 -4.48 -2.85 -14.58
N THR A 461 -3.98 -2.83 -15.81
CA THR A 461 -3.37 -1.63 -16.38
C THR A 461 -4.09 -1.26 -17.67
N LEU A 462 -4.53 -0.01 -17.79
CA LEU A 462 -5.05 0.56 -19.02
C LEU A 462 -3.90 0.94 -19.97
N GLY A 463 -4.22 1.28 -21.20
CA GLY A 463 -3.28 1.75 -22.21
C GLY A 463 -3.23 0.88 -23.46
N ASN A 464 -2.06 0.73 -24.06
CA ASN A 464 -1.87 0.07 -25.34
C ASN A 464 -1.52 -1.41 -25.18
N TYR A 465 -2.15 -2.24 -26.02
CA TYR A 465 -1.88 -3.67 -26.10
C TYR A 465 -1.78 -4.10 -27.54
N SER A 466 -0.97 -5.10 -27.81
CA SER A 466 -0.81 -5.68 -29.15
C SER A 466 -0.65 -7.18 -29.08
N LEU A 467 -1.04 -7.88 -30.13
CA LEU A 467 -0.58 -9.24 -30.39
C LEU A 467 0.82 -9.19 -31.02
N LEU A 468 1.75 -9.92 -30.44
CA LEU A 468 3.11 -10.08 -30.95
C LEU A 468 3.36 -11.57 -31.24
N ILE A 469 4.30 -11.87 -32.14
CA ILE A 469 4.74 -13.21 -32.49
C ILE A 469 6.16 -13.38 -31.94
N GLU A 470 6.42 -14.50 -31.29
CA GLU A 470 7.72 -14.88 -30.77
C GLU A 470 8.64 -15.39 -31.87
#